data_530f1784f1e81130a92bafb2cc567aa8
#
_entry.id   530f1784f1e81130a92bafb2cc567aa8
#
_cell.length_a   1.000
_cell.length_b   1.000
_cell.length_c   1.000
_cell.angle_alpha   90.00
_cell.angle_beta   90.00
_cell.angle_gamma   90.00
#
_symmetry.space_group_name_H-M   'P 1'
#
loop_
_entity.id
_entity.type
_entity.pdbx_description
1 polymer ?
#
loop_
_entity_poly.entity_id
_entity_poly.type
_entity_poly.pdbx_seq_one_letter_code
_entity_poly.pdbx_strand_id
1 'polypeptide(L)'
;GSGIDLFKDGVEGTPDYADWLVSVLPAGATVALNTLATSHIAWEKLQATLAAHNIKLVHKPLIDLIWTNREKDPLHHIFVHPDKWAGQTVADKLTAIRKAMATHRTTLHLITALDDVAWTLNLRGSDVAYNPVFLGYIALTDKEATLFVEKAKLTPEVEAHLAAAKVNVRAYDEFYNYLATVKGQNILLAANTNQAIFEALQKDNKLVQAPTPSNLMKAVKNATELEGFRTVMVRDGVAMVKFLYWLTHQVGKEPMTEYSIGKKLRDFRAEGKNFVGESFGSIIGYQGNGAIVHYSAPEHGSKEVHPEGSILVDSGGQYLEGTTD
;
A
#
# COMPACT_ATOMS: atom_id res chain seq x y z
N GLY A 1 -8.38 33.76 2.13
CA GLY A 1 -8.47 32.53 2.90
C GLY A 1 -9.40 31.53 2.24
N SER A 2 -9.07 30.25 2.38
CA SER A 2 -9.86 29.13 1.81
C SER A 2 -11.19 28.90 2.55
N GLY A 3 -11.38 29.48 3.75
CA GLY A 3 -12.49 29.16 4.67
C GLY A 3 -12.29 27.84 5.41
N ILE A 4 -11.09 27.24 5.32
CA ILE A 4 -10.71 26.01 6.01
C ILE A 4 -9.68 26.36 7.09
N ASP A 5 -9.96 25.97 8.34
CA ASP A 5 -9.04 26.13 9.46
C ASP A 5 -8.03 24.98 9.48
N LEU A 6 -6.74 25.30 9.59
CA LEU A 6 -5.67 24.33 9.68
C LEU A 6 -5.36 24.01 11.16
N PHE A 7 -5.57 22.77 11.56
CA PHE A 7 -5.08 22.23 12.82
C PHE A 7 -3.68 21.63 12.59
N LYS A 8 -2.68 22.19 13.26
CA LYS A 8 -1.27 21.75 13.12
C LYS A 8 -1.01 20.60 14.08
N ASP A 9 -1.29 19.39 13.63
CA ASP A 9 -1.03 18.18 14.42
C ASP A 9 0.41 18.12 14.92
N GLY A 10 0.60 17.67 16.17
CA GLY A 10 1.91 17.62 16.83
C GLY A 10 2.43 18.95 17.40
N VAL A 11 1.74 20.07 17.18
CA VAL A 11 2.08 21.35 17.82
C VAL A 11 1.37 21.46 19.17
N GLU A 12 2.10 21.89 20.21
CA GLU A 12 1.56 22.08 21.55
C GLU A 12 0.31 22.96 21.54
N GLY A 13 -0.74 22.52 22.24
CA GLY A 13 -2.03 23.22 22.29
C GLY A 13 -2.97 22.92 21.10
N THR A 14 -2.54 22.14 20.11
CA THR A 14 -3.41 21.68 19.03
C THR A 14 -4.06 20.35 19.45
N PRO A 15 -5.40 20.26 19.56
CA PRO A 15 -6.07 19.00 19.85
C PRO A 15 -5.96 18.03 18.68
N ASP A 16 -5.90 16.74 18.94
CA ASP A 16 -6.13 15.72 17.90
C ASP A 16 -7.61 15.78 17.47
N TYR A 17 -7.95 15.09 16.37
CA TYR A 17 -9.29 15.16 15.81
C TYR A 17 -10.37 14.56 16.74
N ALA A 18 -10.02 13.60 17.60
CA ALA A 18 -10.96 12.98 18.53
C ALA A 18 -11.26 13.94 19.69
N ASP A 19 -10.23 14.58 20.25
CA ASP A 19 -10.37 15.59 21.30
C ASP A 19 -11.13 16.83 20.77
N TRP A 20 -10.86 17.24 19.53
CA TRP A 20 -11.61 18.31 18.90
C TRP A 20 -13.11 17.97 18.78
N LEU A 21 -13.44 16.75 18.27
CA LEU A 21 -14.84 16.30 18.18
C LEU A 21 -15.56 16.36 19.53
N VAL A 22 -14.89 15.90 20.60
CA VAL A 22 -15.43 15.94 21.96
C VAL A 22 -15.67 17.39 22.43
N SER A 23 -14.79 18.31 22.05
CA SER A 23 -14.90 19.72 22.46
C SER A 23 -16.04 20.48 21.79
N VAL A 24 -16.44 20.09 20.57
CA VAL A 24 -17.44 20.82 19.76
C VAL A 24 -18.80 20.14 19.67
N LEU A 25 -18.90 18.84 19.99
CA LEU A 25 -20.15 18.09 19.87
C LEU A 25 -20.86 17.96 21.23
N PRO A 26 -22.19 18.13 21.29
CA PRO A 26 -22.96 17.91 22.52
C PRO A 26 -23.08 16.41 22.84
N ALA A 27 -23.30 16.10 24.11
CA ALA A 27 -23.69 14.75 24.53
C ALA A 27 -24.94 14.28 23.76
N GLY A 28 -24.94 13.04 23.33
CA GLY A 28 -26.01 12.46 22.49
C GLY A 28 -25.78 12.63 20.98
N ALA A 29 -24.74 13.39 20.56
CA ALA A 29 -24.37 13.52 19.15
C ALA A 29 -23.94 12.18 18.54
N THR A 30 -23.91 12.13 17.21
CA THR A 30 -23.48 10.95 16.45
C THR A 30 -22.39 11.34 15.47
N VAL A 31 -21.27 10.64 15.51
CA VAL A 31 -20.18 10.71 14.53
C VAL A 31 -20.28 9.49 13.61
N ALA A 32 -20.09 9.70 12.31
CA ALA A 32 -20.19 8.64 11.32
C ALA A 32 -18.87 8.43 10.58
N LEU A 33 -18.43 7.19 10.45
CA LEU A 33 -17.28 6.77 9.64
C LEU A 33 -17.66 5.59 8.72
N ASN A 34 -16.88 5.42 7.66
CA ASN A 34 -16.97 4.26 6.81
C ASN A 34 -16.09 3.13 7.37
N THR A 35 -16.68 2.04 7.88
CA THR A 35 -15.97 0.89 8.45
C THR A 35 -15.12 0.14 7.43
N LEU A 36 -15.40 0.26 6.13
CA LEU A 36 -14.56 -0.29 5.06
C LEU A 36 -13.23 0.46 4.91
N ALA A 37 -13.21 1.76 5.24
CA ALA A 37 -12.05 2.63 5.12
C ALA A 37 -11.38 2.97 6.46
N THR A 38 -11.89 2.44 7.57
CA THR A 38 -11.36 2.70 8.91
C THR A 38 -10.80 1.42 9.49
N SER A 39 -9.54 1.43 9.96
CA SER A 39 -8.96 0.27 10.64
C SER A 39 -9.64 0.00 11.97
N HIS A 40 -9.65 -1.27 12.39
CA HIS A 40 -10.23 -1.66 13.67
C HIS A 40 -9.60 -0.89 14.85
N ILE A 41 -8.28 -0.80 14.90
CA ILE A 41 -7.59 -0.08 15.97
C ILE A 41 -7.97 1.41 16.04
N ALA A 42 -8.14 2.08 14.88
CA ALA A 42 -8.57 3.47 14.84
C ALA A 42 -10.04 3.63 15.26
N TRP A 43 -10.89 2.68 14.84
CA TRP A 43 -12.29 2.65 15.24
C TRP A 43 -12.45 2.48 16.75
N GLU A 44 -11.80 1.48 17.35
CA GLU A 44 -11.84 1.21 18.80
C GLU A 44 -11.35 2.41 19.61
N LYS A 45 -10.22 3.02 19.21
CA LYS A 45 -9.69 4.20 19.89
C LYS A 45 -10.69 5.36 19.86
N LEU A 46 -11.22 5.68 18.68
CA LEU A 46 -12.20 6.77 18.54
C LEU A 46 -13.50 6.47 19.28
N GLN A 47 -14.00 5.24 19.17
CA GLN A 47 -15.22 4.82 19.86
C GLN A 47 -15.09 4.97 21.39
N ALA A 48 -13.96 4.57 21.96
CA ALA A 48 -13.71 4.69 23.40
C ALA A 48 -13.70 6.17 23.84
N THR A 49 -13.01 7.04 23.09
CA THR A 49 -12.96 8.49 23.37
C THR A 49 -14.36 9.12 23.29
N LEU A 50 -15.10 8.85 22.24
CA LEU A 50 -16.44 9.43 22.04
C LEU A 50 -17.47 8.91 23.06
N ALA A 51 -17.43 7.61 23.37
CA ALA A 51 -18.34 6.98 24.34
C ALA A 51 -18.19 7.55 25.74
N ALA A 52 -16.98 7.91 26.19
CA ALA A 52 -16.72 8.56 27.47
C ALA A 52 -17.45 9.91 27.62
N HIS A 53 -17.85 10.54 26.51
CA HIS A 53 -18.56 11.82 26.45
C HIS A 53 -20.01 11.67 25.94
N ASN A 54 -20.57 10.46 25.97
CA ASN A 54 -21.90 10.14 25.46
C ASN A 54 -22.14 10.50 23.99
N ILE A 55 -21.11 10.43 23.16
CA ILE A 55 -21.18 10.60 21.71
C ILE A 55 -21.13 9.21 21.04
N LYS A 56 -22.02 8.99 20.07
CA LYS A 56 -22.13 7.70 19.37
C LYS A 56 -21.23 7.67 18.14
N LEU A 57 -20.53 6.56 17.91
CA LEU A 57 -19.85 6.27 16.64
C LEU A 57 -20.67 5.25 15.85
N VAL A 58 -20.96 5.51 14.58
CA VAL A 58 -21.75 4.64 13.71
C VAL A 58 -21.10 4.44 12.35
N HIS A 59 -21.36 3.29 11.71
CA HIS A 59 -21.01 3.09 10.31
C HIS A 59 -21.96 3.90 9.41
N LYS A 60 -21.40 4.74 8.54
CA LYS A 60 -22.14 5.35 7.43
C LYS A 60 -21.17 5.81 6.33
N PRO A 61 -21.27 5.29 5.10
CA PRO A 61 -20.39 5.67 3.98
C PRO A 61 -20.89 6.98 3.34
N LEU A 62 -20.70 8.11 4.05
CA LEU A 62 -21.22 9.43 3.63
C LEU A 62 -20.60 9.92 2.31
N ILE A 63 -19.34 9.59 2.06
CA ILE A 63 -18.63 10.01 0.84
C ILE A 63 -19.29 9.39 -0.40
N ASP A 64 -19.76 8.15 -0.32
CA ASP A 64 -20.42 7.48 -1.45
C ASP A 64 -21.73 8.15 -1.87
N LEU A 65 -22.33 8.95 -0.98
CA LEU A 65 -23.55 9.71 -1.27
C LEU A 65 -23.30 10.97 -2.12
N ILE A 66 -22.11 11.53 -2.04
CA ILE A 66 -21.74 12.81 -2.69
C ILE A 66 -20.78 12.62 -3.86
N TRP A 67 -19.98 11.55 -3.87
CA TRP A 67 -19.01 11.27 -4.94
C TRP A 67 -19.62 10.38 -6.03
N THR A 68 -20.56 10.93 -6.78
CA THR A 68 -21.36 10.20 -7.77
C THR A 68 -20.61 9.83 -9.04
N ASN A 69 -19.49 10.51 -9.33
CA ASN A 69 -18.62 10.27 -10.48
C ASN A 69 -17.30 9.60 -10.09
N ARG A 70 -17.28 8.83 -9.00
CA ARG A 70 -16.10 8.09 -8.59
C ARG A 70 -15.61 7.16 -9.70
N GLU A 71 -14.32 7.23 -9.98
CA GLU A 71 -13.68 6.31 -10.91
C GLU A 71 -13.79 4.87 -10.41
N LYS A 72 -13.90 3.95 -11.35
CA LYS A 72 -13.86 2.51 -11.04
C LYS A 72 -12.46 2.10 -10.62
N ASP A 73 -12.38 1.04 -9.82
CA ASP A 73 -11.10 0.44 -9.47
C ASP A 73 -10.33 0.04 -10.74
N PRO A 74 -9.00 0.22 -10.75
CA PRO A 74 -8.18 -0.09 -11.91
C PRO A 74 -8.24 -1.58 -12.27
N LEU A 75 -8.23 -1.87 -13.58
CA LEU A 75 -8.27 -3.23 -14.13
C LEU A 75 -6.93 -3.62 -14.80
N HIS A 76 -5.82 -3.17 -14.22
CA HIS A 76 -4.50 -3.53 -14.72
C HIS A 76 -4.21 -5.02 -14.51
N HIS A 77 -3.54 -5.65 -15.48
CA HIS A 77 -3.17 -7.04 -15.36
C HIS A 77 -2.15 -7.28 -14.23
N ILE A 78 -2.38 -8.36 -13.52
CA ILE A 78 -1.45 -8.92 -12.55
C ILE A 78 -0.40 -9.74 -13.31
N PHE A 79 0.83 -9.78 -12.82
CA PHE A 79 1.90 -10.59 -13.38
C PHE A 79 2.62 -11.40 -12.31
N VAL A 80 3.23 -12.50 -12.72
CA VAL A 80 4.00 -13.37 -11.84
C VAL A 80 5.33 -12.71 -11.49
N HIS A 81 5.65 -12.69 -10.20
CA HIS A 81 6.99 -12.37 -9.70
C HIS A 81 7.77 -13.68 -9.58
N PRO A 82 8.71 -13.99 -10.51
CA PRO A 82 9.33 -15.30 -10.59
C PRO A 82 10.10 -15.69 -9.33
N ASP A 83 10.10 -16.98 -8.99
CA ASP A 83 10.81 -17.54 -7.83
C ASP A 83 12.31 -17.25 -7.85
N LYS A 84 12.92 -17.08 -9.04
CA LYS A 84 14.32 -16.67 -9.20
C LYS A 84 14.63 -15.29 -8.58
N TRP A 85 13.63 -14.44 -8.38
CA TRP A 85 13.74 -13.16 -7.70
C TRP A 85 13.16 -13.20 -6.29
N ALA A 86 12.08 -13.97 -6.09
CA ALA A 86 11.44 -14.12 -4.79
C ALA A 86 12.26 -14.99 -3.82
N GLY A 87 13.06 -15.93 -4.32
CA GLY A 87 13.88 -16.84 -3.52
C GLY A 87 13.09 -17.89 -2.72
N GLN A 88 11.76 -17.84 -2.78
CA GLN A 88 10.85 -18.78 -2.13
C GLN A 88 9.60 -18.98 -3.00
N THR A 89 9.12 -20.23 -3.06
CA THR A 89 7.87 -20.55 -3.74
C THR A 89 6.65 -20.09 -2.93
N VAL A 90 5.51 -19.94 -3.59
CA VAL A 90 4.23 -19.69 -2.91
C VAL A 90 3.92 -20.78 -1.89
N ALA A 91 4.17 -22.04 -2.23
CA ALA A 91 3.93 -23.18 -1.34
C ALA A 91 4.74 -23.11 -0.04
N ASP A 92 6.02 -22.70 -0.13
CA ASP A 92 6.89 -22.51 1.04
C ASP A 92 6.36 -21.38 1.94
N LYS A 93 5.96 -20.25 1.34
CA LYS A 93 5.40 -19.11 2.06
C LYS A 93 4.10 -19.46 2.76
N LEU A 94 3.16 -20.14 2.07
CA LEU A 94 1.91 -20.60 2.67
C LEU A 94 2.16 -21.58 3.83
N THR A 95 3.14 -22.48 3.67
CA THR A 95 3.55 -23.41 4.73
C THR A 95 4.10 -22.68 5.96
N ALA A 96 4.96 -21.68 5.76
CA ALA A 96 5.50 -20.88 6.84
C ALA A 96 4.41 -20.08 7.58
N ILE A 97 3.47 -19.48 6.83
CA ILE A 97 2.35 -18.74 7.42
C ILE A 97 1.44 -19.67 8.21
N ARG A 98 1.11 -20.87 7.69
CA ARG A 98 0.32 -21.88 8.42
C ARG A 98 1.00 -22.31 9.73
N LYS A 99 2.32 -22.43 9.74
CA LYS A 99 3.09 -22.71 10.97
C LYS A 99 2.92 -21.59 11.99
N ALA A 100 2.97 -20.33 11.56
CA ALA A 100 2.70 -19.18 12.44
C ALA A 100 1.24 -19.15 12.92
N MET A 101 0.26 -19.46 12.07
CA MET A 101 -1.14 -19.61 12.49
C MET A 101 -1.30 -20.65 13.61
N ALA A 102 -0.60 -21.77 13.52
CA ALA A 102 -0.64 -22.82 14.54
C ALA A 102 -0.09 -22.34 15.89
N THR A 103 0.95 -21.49 15.92
CA THR A 103 1.45 -20.90 17.18
C THR A 103 0.42 -19.99 17.85
N HIS A 104 -0.42 -19.34 17.07
CA HIS A 104 -1.54 -18.53 17.55
C HIS A 104 -2.81 -19.35 17.82
N ARG A 105 -2.80 -20.67 17.57
CA ARG A 105 -3.97 -21.56 17.68
C ARG A 105 -5.15 -21.08 16.84
N THR A 106 -4.87 -20.56 15.65
CA THR A 106 -5.88 -20.06 14.70
C THR A 106 -6.10 -21.05 13.56
N THR A 107 -7.33 -21.10 13.05
CA THR A 107 -7.78 -22.01 12.00
C THR A 107 -8.00 -21.31 10.68
N LEU A 108 -8.13 -20.00 10.70
CA LEU A 108 -8.26 -19.13 9.54
C LEU A 108 -7.37 -17.89 9.75
N HIS A 109 -6.71 -17.45 8.71
CA HIS A 109 -6.03 -16.16 8.62
C HIS A 109 -6.52 -15.38 7.41
N LEU A 110 -6.90 -14.12 7.62
CA LEU A 110 -7.23 -13.20 6.54
C LEU A 110 -6.07 -12.23 6.33
N ILE A 111 -5.49 -12.25 5.12
CA ILE A 111 -4.46 -11.31 4.71
C ILE A 111 -5.13 -10.22 3.88
N THR A 112 -5.08 -8.99 4.35
CA THR A 112 -5.81 -7.85 3.80
C THR A 112 -4.91 -6.72 3.32
N ALA A 113 -3.64 -6.70 3.74
CA ALA A 113 -2.66 -5.74 3.26
C ALA A 113 -2.19 -6.14 1.85
N LEU A 114 -2.25 -5.22 0.90
CA LEU A 114 -2.03 -5.50 -0.53
C LEU A 114 -0.61 -6.01 -0.82
N ASP A 115 0.38 -5.47 -0.14
CA ASP A 115 1.78 -5.89 -0.23
C ASP A 115 2.01 -7.28 0.37
N ASP A 116 1.30 -7.65 1.44
CA ASP A 116 1.33 -8.99 2.00
C ASP A 116 0.64 -10.00 1.07
N VAL A 117 -0.48 -9.62 0.42
CA VAL A 117 -1.14 -10.43 -0.61
C VAL A 117 -0.19 -10.69 -1.78
N ALA A 118 0.40 -9.62 -2.33
CA ALA A 118 1.32 -9.70 -3.46
C ALA A 118 2.57 -10.53 -3.14
N TRP A 119 3.18 -10.31 -1.97
CA TRP A 119 4.35 -11.05 -1.52
C TRP A 119 4.05 -12.54 -1.29
N THR A 120 2.94 -12.85 -0.61
CA THR A 120 2.56 -14.24 -0.27
C THR A 120 2.38 -15.09 -1.52
N LEU A 121 1.79 -14.52 -2.57
CA LEU A 121 1.46 -15.23 -3.81
C LEU A 121 2.51 -15.08 -4.92
N ASN A 122 3.64 -14.41 -4.67
CA ASN A 122 4.62 -14.09 -5.72
C ASN A 122 3.95 -13.44 -6.94
N LEU A 123 3.06 -12.49 -6.71
CA LEU A 123 2.36 -11.73 -7.73
C LEU A 123 2.64 -10.23 -7.57
N ARG A 124 2.56 -9.49 -8.66
CA ARG A 124 2.65 -8.03 -8.67
C ARG A 124 1.55 -7.47 -9.56
N GLY A 125 1.19 -6.22 -9.32
CA GLY A 125 0.23 -5.47 -10.12
C GLY A 125 0.59 -3.99 -10.17
N SER A 126 -0.35 -3.15 -10.59
CA SER A 126 -0.15 -1.70 -10.71
C SER A 126 -1.40 -0.91 -10.32
N ASP A 127 -2.20 -1.43 -9.40
CA ASP A 127 -3.43 -0.77 -8.96
C ASP A 127 -3.15 0.46 -8.07
N VAL A 128 -1.98 0.52 -7.46
CA VAL A 128 -1.54 1.65 -6.63
C VAL A 128 -0.31 2.28 -7.29
N ALA A 129 -0.35 3.59 -7.49
CA ALA A 129 0.77 4.32 -8.07
C ALA A 129 2.05 4.07 -7.25
N TYR A 130 3.17 3.85 -7.94
CA TYR A 130 4.50 3.59 -7.36
C TYR A 130 4.64 2.29 -6.55
N ASN A 131 3.56 1.59 -6.27
CA ASN A 131 3.59 0.37 -5.48
C ASN A 131 3.10 -0.81 -6.34
N PRO A 132 3.94 -1.84 -6.59
CA PRO A 132 3.59 -2.92 -7.51
C PRO A 132 2.66 -3.96 -6.86
N VAL A 133 1.51 -3.51 -6.38
CA VAL A 133 0.47 -4.31 -5.73
C VAL A 133 -0.84 -4.26 -6.50
N PHE A 134 -1.78 -5.10 -6.10
CA PHE A 134 -3.12 -5.18 -6.66
C PHE A 134 -4.16 -5.35 -5.56
N LEU A 135 -5.40 -4.96 -5.82
CA LEU A 135 -6.51 -5.13 -4.90
C LEU A 135 -6.88 -6.61 -4.80
N GLY A 136 -6.83 -7.14 -3.58
CA GLY A 136 -7.15 -8.53 -3.31
C GLY A 136 -7.11 -8.86 -1.83
N TYR A 137 -7.70 -10.01 -1.48
CA TYR A 137 -7.68 -10.59 -0.14
C TYR A 137 -7.28 -12.06 -0.22
N ILE A 138 -6.64 -12.57 0.83
CA ILE A 138 -6.40 -14.01 0.96
C ILE A 138 -7.12 -14.53 2.20
N ALA A 139 -7.87 -15.61 2.04
CA ALA A 139 -8.33 -16.45 3.13
C ALA A 139 -7.49 -17.72 3.15
N LEU A 140 -6.77 -17.94 4.25
CA LEU A 140 -5.85 -19.07 4.43
C LEU A 140 -6.28 -19.92 5.62
N THR A 141 -6.57 -21.20 5.35
CA THR A 141 -6.78 -22.23 6.37
C THR A 141 -5.59 -23.18 6.42
N ASP A 142 -5.64 -24.17 7.31
CA ASP A 142 -4.65 -25.27 7.36
C ASP A 142 -4.56 -26.05 6.03
N LYS A 143 -5.65 -26.12 5.25
CA LYS A 143 -5.78 -26.94 4.02
C LYS A 143 -5.87 -26.13 2.76
N GLU A 144 -6.52 -24.97 2.80
CA GLU A 144 -6.89 -24.22 1.61
C GLU A 144 -6.29 -22.80 1.65
N ALA A 145 -6.03 -22.27 0.48
CA ALA A 145 -5.73 -20.86 0.26
C ALA A 145 -6.66 -20.35 -0.84
N THR A 146 -7.35 -19.25 -0.59
CA THR A 146 -8.26 -18.62 -1.56
C THR A 146 -7.89 -17.16 -1.74
N LEU A 147 -7.61 -16.78 -2.98
CA LEU A 147 -7.44 -15.40 -3.41
C LEU A 147 -8.78 -14.85 -3.88
N PHE A 148 -9.18 -13.71 -3.32
CA PHE A 148 -10.30 -12.90 -3.81
C PHE A 148 -9.73 -11.74 -4.61
N VAL A 149 -10.03 -11.72 -5.90
CA VAL A 149 -9.46 -10.73 -6.84
C VAL A 149 -10.41 -10.52 -8.02
N GLU A 150 -10.35 -9.33 -8.64
CA GLU A 150 -11.09 -9.09 -9.89
C GLU A 150 -10.51 -9.98 -11.01
N LYS A 151 -11.33 -10.92 -11.50
CA LYS A 151 -10.89 -11.95 -12.45
C LYS A 151 -10.36 -11.38 -13.76
N ALA A 152 -10.86 -10.23 -14.19
CA ALA A 152 -10.39 -9.55 -15.40
C ALA A 152 -8.91 -9.13 -15.34
N LYS A 153 -8.30 -9.11 -14.15
CA LYS A 153 -6.86 -8.81 -13.96
C LYS A 153 -5.96 -10.03 -14.17
N LEU A 154 -6.53 -11.23 -14.18
CA LEU A 154 -5.76 -12.47 -14.29
C LEU A 154 -5.40 -12.76 -15.74
N THR A 155 -4.12 -13.09 -15.96
CA THR A 155 -3.65 -13.63 -17.23
C THR A 155 -3.57 -15.17 -17.15
N PRO A 156 -3.54 -15.89 -18.28
CA PRO A 156 -3.36 -17.36 -18.26
C PRO A 156 -2.11 -17.81 -17.48
N GLU A 157 -1.03 -17.02 -17.51
CA GLU A 157 0.19 -17.29 -16.75
C GLU A 157 -0.06 -17.19 -15.23
N VAL A 158 -0.78 -16.17 -14.78
CA VAL A 158 -1.13 -15.98 -13.36
C VAL A 158 -2.08 -17.07 -12.89
N GLU A 159 -3.06 -17.47 -13.71
CA GLU A 159 -3.96 -18.58 -13.38
C GLU A 159 -3.21 -19.90 -13.24
N ALA A 160 -2.29 -20.21 -14.16
CA ALA A 160 -1.44 -21.39 -14.08
C ALA A 160 -0.52 -21.38 -12.85
N HIS A 161 0.05 -20.22 -12.50
CA HIS A 161 0.87 -20.02 -11.31
C HIS A 161 0.08 -20.29 -10.02
N LEU A 162 -1.12 -19.74 -9.89
CA LEU A 162 -2.01 -19.96 -8.74
C LEU A 162 -2.46 -21.42 -8.65
N ALA A 163 -2.82 -22.04 -9.78
CA ALA A 163 -3.21 -23.44 -9.84
C ALA A 163 -2.07 -24.37 -9.40
N ALA A 164 -0.84 -24.12 -9.86
CA ALA A 164 0.35 -24.88 -9.45
C ALA A 164 0.60 -24.78 -7.93
N ALA A 165 0.31 -23.62 -7.32
CA ALA A 165 0.41 -23.39 -5.88
C ALA A 165 -0.83 -23.88 -5.11
N LYS A 166 -1.83 -24.45 -5.76
CA LYS A 166 -3.12 -24.88 -5.18
C LYS A 166 -3.86 -23.74 -4.47
N VAL A 167 -3.84 -22.56 -5.06
CA VAL A 167 -4.58 -21.39 -4.61
C VAL A 167 -5.87 -21.27 -5.40
N ASN A 168 -7.01 -21.34 -4.71
CA ASN A 168 -8.31 -21.12 -5.29
C ASN A 168 -8.50 -19.64 -5.62
N VAL A 169 -9.28 -19.35 -6.67
CA VAL A 169 -9.61 -17.96 -7.05
C VAL A 169 -11.11 -17.74 -6.96
N ARG A 170 -11.50 -16.65 -6.31
CA ARG A 170 -12.88 -16.16 -6.25
C ARG A 170 -12.93 -14.69 -6.69
N ALA A 171 -14.12 -14.22 -7.08
CA ALA A 171 -14.31 -12.82 -7.43
C ALA A 171 -14.09 -11.90 -6.20
N TYR A 172 -13.54 -10.71 -6.42
CA TYR A 172 -13.21 -9.75 -5.37
C TYR A 172 -14.42 -9.36 -4.51
N ASP A 173 -15.57 -9.14 -5.15
CA ASP A 173 -16.82 -8.77 -4.50
C ASP A 173 -17.46 -9.91 -3.68
N GLU A 174 -17.05 -11.17 -3.90
CA GLU A 174 -17.47 -12.31 -3.08
C GLU A 174 -16.85 -12.34 -1.68
N PHE A 175 -15.84 -11.50 -1.40
CA PHE A 175 -15.10 -11.57 -0.14
C PHE A 175 -16.01 -11.35 1.09
N TYR A 176 -16.83 -10.31 1.12
CA TYR A 176 -17.73 -10.06 2.25
C TYR A 176 -18.85 -11.10 2.36
N ASN A 177 -19.32 -11.63 1.25
CA ASN A 177 -20.26 -12.76 1.24
C ASN A 177 -19.61 -14.02 1.85
N TYR A 178 -18.34 -14.26 1.56
CA TYR A 178 -17.57 -15.34 2.19
C TYR A 178 -17.45 -15.13 3.71
N LEU A 179 -17.15 -13.92 4.19
CA LEU A 179 -17.06 -13.64 5.63
C LEU A 179 -18.37 -14.01 6.37
N ALA A 180 -19.52 -13.76 5.76
CA ALA A 180 -20.83 -14.10 6.35
C ALA A 180 -21.04 -15.61 6.53
N THR A 181 -20.31 -16.45 5.80
CA THR A 181 -20.36 -17.92 5.92
C THR A 181 -19.41 -18.47 6.97
N VAL A 182 -18.42 -17.68 7.44
CA VAL A 182 -17.38 -18.11 8.39
C VAL A 182 -17.94 -18.17 9.80
N LYS A 183 -17.97 -19.38 10.40
CA LYS A 183 -18.51 -19.60 11.75
C LYS A 183 -17.66 -20.60 12.54
N GLY A 184 -17.58 -20.39 13.84
CA GLY A 184 -16.90 -21.31 14.78
C GLY A 184 -15.39 -21.38 14.59
N GLN A 185 -14.76 -20.37 13.96
CA GLN A 185 -13.33 -20.34 13.67
C GLN A 185 -12.56 -19.51 14.71
N ASN A 186 -11.28 -19.86 14.90
CA ASN A 186 -10.30 -19.00 15.53
C ASN A 186 -9.57 -18.23 14.41
N ILE A 187 -9.80 -16.93 14.28
CA ILE A 187 -9.36 -16.15 13.13
C ILE A 187 -8.22 -15.22 13.50
N LEU A 188 -7.10 -15.33 12.81
CA LEU A 188 -5.97 -14.39 12.92
C LEU A 188 -6.24 -13.14 12.07
N LEU A 189 -6.24 -11.98 12.69
CA LEU A 189 -6.41 -10.68 12.05
C LEU A 189 -5.40 -9.67 12.58
N ALA A 190 -4.87 -8.83 11.71
CA ALA A 190 -4.09 -7.68 12.14
C ALA A 190 -5.02 -6.55 12.63
N ALA A 191 -4.61 -5.81 13.64
CA ALA A 191 -5.40 -4.72 14.21
C ALA A 191 -5.65 -3.55 13.23
N ASN A 192 -4.83 -3.42 12.18
CA ASN A 192 -5.00 -2.46 11.10
C ASN A 192 -5.96 -2.96 9.98
N THR A 193 -6.49 -4.18 10.08
CA THR A 193 -7.57 -4.63 9.19
C THR A 193 -8.81 -3.75 9.40
N ASN A 194 -9.58 -3.51 8.33
CA ASN A 194 -10.73 -2.62 8.43
C ASN A 194 -11.82 -3.14 9.39
N GLN A 195 -12.55 -2.20 9.99
CA GLN A 195 -13.58 -2.47 10.99
C GLN A 195 -14.72 -3.35 10.45
N ALA A 196 -15.08 -3.22 9.18
CA ALA A 196 -16.16 -4.01 8.58
C ALA A 196 -15.87 -5.52 8.61
N ILE A 197 -14.62 -5.94 8.47
CA ILE A 197 -14.20 -7.34 8.59
C ILE A 197 -14.37 -7.83 10.03
N PHE A 198 -13.98 -7.03 11.01
CA PHE A 198 -14.18 -7.37 12.43
C PHE A 198 -15.67 -7.51 12.75
N GLU A 199 -16.50 -6.57 12.32
CA GLU A 199 -17.96 -6.61 12.53
C GLU A 199 -18.60 -7.84 11.90
N ALA A 200 -18.18 -8.22 10.70
CA ALA A 200 -18.70 -9.39 10.00
C ALA A 200 -18.39 -10.72 10.71
N LEU A 201 -17.27 -10.78 11.46
CA LEU A 201 -16.75 -12.03 11.99
C LEU A 201 -16.94 -12.22 13.50
N GLN A 202 -16.94 -11.14 14.30
CA GLN A 202 -16.84 -11.20 15.76
C GLN A 202 -18.00 -11.92 16.45
N LYS A 203 -19.18 -11.94 15.81
CA LYS A 203 -20.39 -12.54 16.40
C LYS A 203 -20.30 -14.06 16.52
N ASP A 204 -19.77 -14.71 15.48
CA ASP A 204 -19.82 -16.17 15.34
C ASP A 204 -18.43 -16.83 15.45
N ASN A 205 -17.36 -16.04 15.71
CA ASN A 205 -15.98 -16.51 15.70
C ASN A 205 -15.17 -15.92 16.86
N LYS A 206 -14.04 -16.56 17.15
CA LYS A 206 -13.02 -16.01 18.05
C LYS A 206 -11.96 -15.28 17.24
N LEU A 207 -11.81 -13.98 17.48
CA LEU A 207 -10.79 -13.17 16.80
C LEU A 207 -9.51 -13.11 17.63
N VAL A 208 -8.38 -13.39 16.99
CA VAL A 208 -7.04 -13.32 17.57
C VAL A 208 -6.28 -12.20 16.85
N GLN A 209 -6.03 -11.12 17.57
CA GLN A 209 -5.30 -9.97 17.01
C GLN A 209 -3.79 -10.19 17.18
N ALA A 210 -3.06 -10.22 16.08
CA ALA A 210 -1.61 -10.24 16.06
C ALA A 210 -1.11 -9.67 14.71
N PRO A 211 0.17 -9.24 14.64
CA PRO A 211 0.77 -8.86 13.36
C PRO A 211 0.63 -9.97 12.34
N THR A 212 0.35 -9.60 11.08
CA THR A 212 0.30 -10.54 9.96
C THR A 212 1.64 -11.27 9.83
N PRO A 213 1.71 -12.61 9.86
CA PRO A 213 2.97 -13.35 9.80
C PRO A 213 3.82 -13.01 8.56
N SER A 214 3.17 -12.80 7.40
CA SER A 214 3.83 -12.40 6.16
C SER A 214 4.55 -11.05 6.27
N ASN A 215 4.08 -10.14 7.11
CA ASN A 215 4.71 -8.82 7.29
C ASN A 215 6.15 -8.93 7.79
N LEU A 216 6.40 -9.72 8.86
CA LEU A 216 7.74 -9.96 9.36
C LEU A 216 8.58 -10.81 8.39
N MET A 217 7.99 -11.85 7.80
CA MET A 217 8.68 -12.71 6.82
C MET A 217 9.15 -11.91 5.60
N LYS A 218 8.34 -10.99 5.10
CA LYS A 218 8.68 -10.06 4.02
C LYS A 218 9.75 -9.05 4.43
N ALA A 219 9.72 -8.58 5.67
CA ALA A 219 10.71 -7.62 6.18
C ALA A 219 12.11 -8.21 6.28
N VAL A 220 12.23 -9.50 6.62
CA VAL A 220 13.51 -10.22 6.70
C VAL A 220 13.82 -10.88 5.34
N LYS A 221 14.68 -10.23 4.55
CA LYS A 221 15.00 -10.65 3.19
C LYS A 221 15.82 -11.95 3.18
N ASN A 222 15.47 -12.88 2.30
CA ASN A 222 16.26 -14.08 2.04
C ASN A 222 17.51 -13.75 1.19
N ALA A 223 18.40 -14.74 1.00
CA ALA A 223 19.66 -14.54 0.28
C ALA A 223 19.46 -14.09 -1.18
N THR A 224 18.41 -14.59 -1.85
CA THR A 224 18.07 -14.20 -3.23
C THR A 224 17.60 -12.76 -3.30
N GLU A 225 16.73 -12.35 -2.40
CA GLU A 225 16.26 -10.97 -2.30
C GLU A 225 17.40 -10.00 -1.99
N LEU A 226 18.31 -10.37 -1.06
CA LEU A 226 19.50 -9.55 -0.74
C LEU A 226 20.41 -9.36 -1.95
N GLU A 227 20.65 -10.42 -2.75
CA GLU A 227 21.44 -10.31 -3.97
C GLU A 227 20.73 -9.48 -5.04
N GLY A 228 19.40 -9.60 -5.11
CA GLY A 228 18.56 -8.74 -5.94
C GLY A 228 18.77 -7.25 -5.59
N PHE A 229 18.69 -6.88 -4.31
CA PHE A 229 18.94 -5.51 -3.85
C PHE A 229 20.34 -5.01 -4.23
N ARG A 230 21.39 -5.82 -4.02
CA ARG A 230 22.78 -5.43 -4.41
C ARG A 230 22.88 -5.16 -5.91
N THR A 231 22.28 -6.03 -6.73
CA THR A 231 22.27 -5.88 -8.19
C THR A 231 21.51 -4.62 -8.62
N VAL A 232 20.36 -4.37 -8.02
CA VAL A 232 19.52 -3.21 -8.34
C VAL A 232 20.21 -1.91 -7.95
N MET A 233 20.84 -1.84 -6.77
CA MET A 233 21.55 -0.64 -6.33
C MET A 233 22.67 -0.24 -7.31
N VAL A 234 23.41 -1.20 -7.89
CA VAL A 234 24.40 -0.92 -8.92
C VAL A 234 23.74 -0.42 -10.21
N ARG A 235 22.65 -1.06 -10.65
CA ARG A 235 21.94 -0.68 -11.88
C ARG A 235 21.32 0.71 -11.78
N ASP A 236 20.67 0.99 -10.68
CA ASP A 236 20.06 2.30 -10.40
C ASP A 236 21.14 3.37 -10.25
N GLY A 237 22.26 3.05 -9.60
CA GLY A 237 23.43 3.92 -9.50
C GLY A 237 23.99 4.32 -10.88
N VAL A 238 23.98 3.41 -11.86
CA VAL A 238 24.34 3.75 -13.26
C VAL A 238 23.36 4.75 -13.86
N ALA A 239 22.06 4.59 -13.63
CA ALA A 239 21.06 5.55 -14.09
C ALA A 239 21.26 6.93 -13.44
N MET A 240 21.55 6.96 -12.14
CA MET A 240 21.87 8.20 -11.41
C MET A 240 23.12 8.89 -11.94
N VAL A 241 24.19 8.15 -12.25
CA VAL A 241 25.42 8.71 -12.84
C VAL A 241 25.13 9.31 -14.21
N LYS A 242 24.37 8.61 -15.07
CA LYS A 242 23.94 9.14 -16.39
C LYS A 242 23.13 10.42 -16.23
N PHE A 243 22.19 10.42 -15.29
CA PHE A 243 21.35 11.57 -14.99
C PHE A 243 22.18 12.77 -14.50
N LEU A 244 23.06 12.60 -13.54
CA LEU A 244 23.91 13.66 -13.02
C LEU A 244 24.84 14.23 -14.12
N TYR A 245 25.41 13.34 -14.95
CA TYR A 245 26.20 13.76 -16.10
C TYR A 245 25.37 14.60 -17.06
N TRP A 246 24.17 14.13 -17.43
CA TRP A 246 23.27 14.87 -18.31
C TRP A 246 22.89 16.22 -17.71
N LEU A 247 22.43 16.26 -16.46
CA LEU A 247 21.98 17.47 -15.81
C LEU A 247 23.09 18.54 -15.78
N THR A 248 24.30 18.18 -15.35
CA THR A 248 25.43 19.12 -15.22
C THR A 248 25.93 19.63 -16.58
N HIS A 249 25.73 18.87 -17.66
CA HIS A 249 26.18 19.28 -18.99
C HIS A 249 25.11 19.99 -19.82
N GLN A 250 23.84 19.83 -19.49
CA GLN A 250 22.72 20.40 -20.25
C GLN A 250 22.06 21.60 -19.58
N VAL A 251 22.15 21.73 -18.25
CA VAL A 251 21.56 22.88 -17.54
C VAL A 251 22.10 24.20 -18.11
N GLY A 252 21.18 25.12 -18.46
CA GLY A 252 21.51 26.40 -19.10
C GLY A 252 21.74 26.32 -20.60
N LYS A 253 21.74 25.13 -21.24
CA LYS A 253 21.83 24.96 -22.68
C LYS A 253 20.48 24.69 -23.34
N GLU A 254 19.58 24.07 -22.63
CA GLU A 254 18.23 23.83 -23.04
C GLU A 254 17.24 24.18 -21.91
N PRO A 255 16.01 24.61 -22.21
CA PRO A 255 14.99 24.84 -21.18
C PRO A 255 14.68 23.56 -20.44
N MET A 256 14.71 23.61 -19.12
CA MET A 256 14.31 22.48 -18.27
C MET A 256 13.58 22.97 -17.03
N THR A 257 12.63 22.18 -16.58
CA THR A 257 11.84 22.43 -15.37
C THR A 257 12.06 21.31 -14.37
N GLU A 258 11.72 21.55 -13.11
CA GLU A 258 11.75 20.51 -12.09
C GLU A 258 11.02 19.23 -12.54
N TYR A 259 9.83 19.36 -13.14
CA TYR A 259 9.07 18.23 -13.68
C TYR A 259 9.81 17.50 -14.82
N SER A 260 10.33 18.24 -15.81
CA SER A 260 11.03 17.62 -16.93
C SER A 260 12.32 16.91 -16.51
N ILE A 261 13.02 17.41 -15.49
CA ILE A 261 14.21 16.79 -14.92
C ILE A 261 13.86 15.46 -14.24
N GLY A 262 12.76 15.40 -13.44
CA GLY A 262 12.29 14.17 -12.83
C GLY A 262 11.90 13.11 -13.87
N LYS A 263 11.20 13.52 -14.92
CA LYS A 263 10.87 12.65 -16.06
C LYS A 263 12.12 12.09 -16.75
N LYS A 264 13.15 12.92 -16.96
CA LYS A 264 14.41 12.47 -17.55
C LYS A 264 15.15 11.45 -16.70
N LEU A 265 15.12 11.61 -15.38
CA LEU A 265 15.67 10.61 -14.46
C LEU A 265 14.95 9.26 -14.57
N ARG A 266 13.61 9.28 -14.62
CA ARG A 266 12.81 8.10 -14.89
C ARG A 266 13.18 7.42 -16.22
N ASP A 267 13.42 8.20 -17.28
CA ASP A 267 13.81 7.67 -18.60
C ASP A 267 15.16 6.94 -18.51
N PHE A 268 16.16 7.48 -17.80
CA PHE A 268 17.44 6.79 -17.58
C PHE A 268 17.28 5.47 -16.81
N ARG A 269 16.37 5.42 -15.82
CA ARG A 269 16.04 4.18 -15.12
C ARG A 269 15.37 3.17 -16.04
N ALA A 270 14.48 3.63 -16.93
CA ALA A 270 13.76 2.79 -17.88
C ALA A 270 14.67 2.12 -18.93
N GLU A 271 15.89 2.66 -19.17
CA GLU A 271 16.91 1.96 -19.95
C GLU A 271 17.44 0.69 -19.27
N GLY A 272 17.28 0.60 -17.95
CA GLY A 272 17.74 -0.53 -17.14
C GLY A 272 16.83 -1.75 -17.29
N LYS A 273 17.44 -2.97 -17.26
CA LYS A 273 16.67 -4.22 -17.29
C LYS A 273 15.75 -4.32 -16.06
N ASN A 274 14.57 -4.91 -16.27
CA ASN A 274 13.61 -5.25 -15.21
C ASN A 274 13.05 -4.04 -14.44
N PHE A 275 13.17 -2.84 -14.99
CA PHE A 275 12.52 -1.66 -14.43
C PHE A 275 10.99 -1.78 -14.57
N VAL A 276 10.27 -1.59 -13.47
CA VAL A 276 8.82 -1.70 -13.40
C VAL A 276 8.17 -0.31 -13.33
N GLY A 277 8.85 0.65 -12.69
CA GLY A 277 8.35 2.01 -12.49
C GLY A 277 9.15 2.74 -11.42
N GLU A 278 8.76 3.96 -11.10
CA GLU A 278 9.31 4.69 -9.96
C GLU A 278 8.78 4.08 -8.66
N SER A 279 9.58 4.14 -7.58
CA SER A 279 9.17 3.68 -6.23
C SER A 279 8.38 4.72 -5.45
N PHE A 280 8.51 5.98 -5.85
CA PHE A 280 7.70 7.14 -5.43
C PHE A 280 7.84 8.25 -6.46
N GLY A 281 6.99 9.26 -6.40
CA GLY A 281 7.10 10.42 -7.31
C GLY A 281 8.41 11.16 -7.07
N SER A 282 9.28 11.24 -8.10
CA SER A 282 10.56 11.92 -7.97
C SER A 282 10.38 13.35 -7.46
N ILE A 283 11.10 13.71 -6.42
CA ILE A 283 11.13 15.07 -5.85
C ILE A 283 12.30 15.80 -6.49
N ILE A 284 12.02 16.80 -7.27
CA ILE A 284 13.00 17.70 -7.85
C ILE A 284 12.68 19.10 -7.32
N GLY A 285 13.46 19.58 -6.35
CA GLY A 285 13.23 20.86 -5.70
C GLY A 285 14.35 21.84 -6.01
N TYR A 286 14.08 22.86 -6.83
CA TYR A 286 15.06 23.87 -7.19
C TYR A 286 14.99 25.08 -6.24
N GLN A 287 16.14 25.46 -5.66
CA GLN A 287 16.24 26.56 -4.69
C GLN A 287 15.22 26.45 -3.55
N GLY A 288 14.32 27.42 -3.35
CA GLY A 288 13.34 27.44 -2.28
C GLY A 288 12.39 26.23 -2.24
N ASN A 289 12.11 25.61 -3.37
CA ASN A 289 11.27 24.39 -3.43
C ASN A 289 11.97 23.17 -2.80
N GLY A 290 13.30 23.15 -2.77
CA GLY A 290 14.07 22.11 -2.08
C GLY A 290 13.90 22.12 -0.55
N ALA A 291 13.34 23.17 0.04
CA ALA A 291 13.03 23.23 1.46
C ALA A 291 11.62 22.67 1.81
N ILE A 292 10.82 22.33 0.80
CA ILE A 292 9.48 21.79 0.99
C ILE A 292 9.57 20.28 1.07
N VAL A 293 9.27 19.72 2.24
CA VAL A 293 9.24 18.26 2.47
C VAL A 293 8.15 17.64 1.58
N HIS A 294 8.50 16.53 0.91
CA HIS A 294 7.62 15.84 -0.06
C HIS A 294 7.09 16.75 -1.19
N TYR A 295 7.94 17.68 -1.65
CA TYR A 295 7.60 18.54 -2.78
C TYR A 295 7.26 17.73 -4.01
N SER A 296 6.22 18.14 -4.72
CA SER A 296 5.82 17.55 -6.00
C SER A 296 5.80 18.63 -7.07
N ALA A 297 6.70 18.53 -8.04
CA ALA A 297 6.75 19.46 -9.15
C ALA A 297 5.52 19.28 -10.04
N PRO A 298 4.71 20.32 -10.29
CA PRO A 298 3.55 20.21 -11.17
C PRO A 298 3.97 20.04 -12.63
N GLU A 299 3.20 19.29 -13.41
CA GLU A 299 3.45 19.14 -14.86
C GLU A 299 3.35 20.47 -15.59
N HIS A 300 2.35 21.28 -15.22
CA HIS A 300 2.14 22.62 -15.78
C HIS A 300 2.54 23.69 -14.78
N GLY A 301 3.34 24.65 -15.22
CA GLY A 301 3.81 25.76 -14.35
C GLY A 301 4.94 25.37 -13.41
N SER A 302 5.61 24.25 -13.65
CA SER A 302 6.79 23.83 -12.92
C SER A 302 7.93 24.87 -13.05
N LYS A 303 8.68 25.06 -11.97
CA LYS A 303 9.75 26.06 -11.92
C LYS A 303 10.85 25.73 -12.91
N GLU A 304 11.28 26.71 -13.69
CA GLU A 304 12.44 26.60 -14.58
C GLU A 304 13.74 26.52 -13.78
N VAL A 305 14.66 25.65 -14.21
CA VAL A 305 15.95 25.41 -13.57
C VAL A 305 17.06 26.04 -14.38
N HIS A 306 17.86 26.86 -13.72
CA HIS A 306 19.00 27.59 -14.31
C HIS A 306 20.33 27.05 -13.75
N PRO A 307 21.50 27.36 -14.41
CA PRO A 307 22.80 26.84 -14.01
C PRO A 307 23.39 27.55 -12.75
N GLU A 308 22.51 27.90 -11.80
CA GLU A 308 22.88 28.56 -10.56
C GLU A 308 22.02 28.07 -9.40
N GLY A 309 22.51 28.18 -8.19
CA GLY A 309 21.77 27.75 -6.98
C GLY A 309 21.88 26.25 -6.73
N SER A 310 21.02 25.71 -5.87
CA SER A 310 20.97 24.31 -5.47
C SER A 310 19.71 23.62 -6.01
N ILE A 311 19.85 22.33 -6.29
CA ILE A 311 18.74 21.45 -6.64
C ILE A 311 18.76 20.24 -5.73
N LEU A 312 17.62 19.92 -5.11
CA LEU A 312 17.41 18.69 -4.37
C LEU A 312 16.82 17.64 -5.32
N VAL A 313 17.37 16.44 -5.28
CA VAL A 313 16.87 15.28 -6.04
C VAL A 313 16.67 14.13 -5.07
N ASP A 314 15.42 13.66 -4.94
CA ASP A 314 15.05 12.51 -4.16
C ASP A 314 14.18 11.59 -5.05
N SER A 315 14.59 10.33 -5.21
CA SER A 315 13.98 9.47 -6.23
C SER A 315 14.39 8.01 -6.07
N GLY A 316 13.53 7.10 -6.46
CA GLY A 316 13.80 5.67 -6.46
C GLY A 316 13.13 4.91 -7.59
N GLY A 317 13.46 3.64 -7.74
CA GLY A 317 12.94 2.77 -8.78
C GLY A 317 12.48 1.41 -8.25
N GLN A 318 11.38 0.92 -8.83
CA GLN A 318 10.90 -0.45 -8.68
C GLN A 318 11.50 -1.31 -9.80
N TYR A 319 12.09 -2.43 -9.43
CA TYR A 319 12.63 -3.44 -10.33
C TYR A 319 12.11 -4.82 -9.92
N LEU A 320 12.18 -5.82 -10.81
CA LEU A 320 11.76 -7.18 -10.46
C LEU A 320 12.61 -7.77 -9.32
N GLU A 321 13.87 -7.38 -9.21
CA GLU A 321 14.79 -7.89 -8.20
C GLU A 321 14.76 -7.13 -6.87
N GLY A 322 14.25 -5.90 -6.86
CA GLY A 322 14.25 -5.07 -5.64
C GLY A 322 13.81 -3.63 -5.91
N THR A 323 13.88 -2.82 -4.88
CA THR A 323 13.47 -1.42 -4.87
C THR A 323 14.64 -0.55 -4.43
N THR A 324 14.78 0.64 -5.03
CA THR A 324 15.70 1.68 -4.56
C THR A 324 14.93 2.88 -4.02
N ASP A 325 15.61 3.64 -3.15
CA ASP A 325 15.14 4.85 -2.49
C ASP A 325 16.32 5.80 -2.34
#